data_5711fbb83ebccce659dccd24c54395cc
#
_entry.id   5711fbb83ebccce659dccd24c54395cc
#
_cell.length_a   1.000
_cell.length_b   1.000
_cell.length_c   1.000
_cell.angle_alpha   90.00
_cell.angle_beta   90.00
_cell.angle_gamma   90.00
#
_symmetry.space_group_name_H-M   'P 1'
#
loop_
_entity.id
_entity.type
_entity.pdbx_description
1 polymer ?
#
loop_
_entity_poly.entity_id
_entity_poly.type
_entity_poly.pdbx_seq_one_letter_code
_entity_poly.pdbx_strand_id
1 'polypeptide(L)'
;MSGNSNIWCQKIYEAKASGLILYGRALGLSHSEAEDVLQETFLALIHKEEIPKEPEYYCLRSFRNRALNYRRGLWRRLKRELESHHWFEKSSTESPHERAAMKCLAELPTEQREVIVLKIWNQHTFEEIANLFNLSPNTVAGRYRYGLQKLRVCLKGENYERLESIGEGVAIMDSPSALG
;
A
#
# COMPACT_ATOMS: atom_id res chain seq x y z
N MET A 1 -12.16 -7.80 -31.18
CA MET A 1 -11.88 -8.68 -30.01
C MET A 1 -11.57 -7.91 -28.72
N SER A 2 -12.02 -6.66 -28.59
CA SER A 2 -11.71 -5.77 -27.43
C SER A 2 -12.64 -5.90 -26.22
N GLY A 3 -13.70 -6.70 -26.30
CA GLY A 3 -14.73 -6.75 -25.24
C GLY A 3 -14.31 -7.48 -23.95
N ASN A 4 -13.43 -8.46 -24.05
CA ASN A 4 -13.09 -9.30 -22.89
C ASN A 4 -12.01 -8.67 -21.99
N SER A 5 -11.10 -7.87 -22.57
CA SER A 5 -10.07 -7.15 -21.82
C SER A 5 -10.66 -6.01 -20.96
N ASN A 6 -11.76 -5.41 -21.36
CA ASN A 6 -12.42 -4.34 -20.63
C ASN A 6 -13.13 -4.84 -19.35
N ILE A 7 -13.74 -6.02 -19.41
CA ILE A 7 -14.57 -6.54 -18.31
C ILE A 7 -13.72 -6.90 -17.07
N TRP A 8 -12.57 -7.56 -17.25
CA TRP A 8 -11.72 -7.91 -16.11
C TRP A 8 -11.03 -6.69 -15.50
N CYS A 9 -10.61 -5.73 -16.35
CA CYS A 9 -10.04 -4.46 -15.88
C CYS A 9 -11.05 -3.67 -15.06
N GLN A 10 -12.30 -3.58 -15.51
CA GLN A 10 -13.37 -2.89 -14.79
C GLN A 10 -13.61 -3.53 -13.42
N LYS A 11 -13.73 -4.86 -13.34
CA LYS A 11 -13.92 -5.57 -12.08
C LYS A 11 -12.78 -5.31 -11.08
N ILE A 12 -11.52 -5.32 -11.55
CA ILE A 12 -10.37 -5.02 -10.69
C ILE A 12 -10.39 -3.56 -10.26
N TYR A 13 -10.72 -2.63 -11.16
CA TYR A 13 -10.82 -1.22 -10.82
C TYR A 13 -11.84 -1.00 -9.70
N GLU A 14 -13.08 -1.50 -9.86
CA GLU A 14 -14.15 -1.37 -8.88
C GLU A 14 -13.77 -1.97 -7.51
N ALA A 15 -13.09 -3.11 -7.52
CA ALA A 15 -12.72 -3.81 -6.28
C ALA A 15 -11.45 -3.27 -5.59
N LYS A 16 -10.47 -2.73 -6.34
CA LYS A 16 -9.13 -2.47 -5.83
C LYS A 16 -8.66 -1.02 -5.94
N ALA A 17 -9.37 -0.13 -6.65
CA ALA A 17 -8.89 1.23 -6.91
C ALA A 17 -8.56 2.00 -5.62
N SER A 18 -9.45 1.99 -4.62
CA SER A 18 -9.23 2.68 -3.34
C SER A 18 -8.02 2.13 -2.58
N GLY A 19 -7.86 0.80 -2.57
CA GLY A 19 -6.70 0.13 -1.95
C GLY A 19 -5.39 0.46 -2.68
N LEU A 20 -5.40 0.57 -4.00
CA LEU A 20 -4.23 0.95 -4.79
C LEU A 20 -3.86 2.42 -4.59
N ILE A 21 -4.84 3.34 -4.49
CA ILE A 21 -4.59 4.74 -4.17
C ILE A 21 -3.93 4.85 -2.79
N LEU A 22 -4.49 4.17 -1.76
CA LEU A 22 -3.89 4.14 -0.44
C LEU A 22 -2.47 3.57 -0.47
N TYR A 23 -2.25 2.53 -1.28
CA TYR A 23 -0.91 1.96 -1.46
C TYR A 23 0.05 2.93 -2.15
N GLY A 24 -0.40 3.69 -3.16
CA GLY A 24 0.39 4.76 -3.78
C GLY A 24 0.80 5.83 -2.76
N ARG A 25 -0.13 6.24 -1.88
CA ARG A 25 0.16 7.14 -0.76
C ARG A 25 1.18 6.54 0.21
N ALA A 26 1.07 5.26 0.53
CA ALA A 26 2.06 4.55 1.35
C ALA A 26 3.44 4.49 0.70
N LEU A 27 3.51 4.51 -0.63
CA LEU A 27 4.76 4.64 -1.38
C LEU A 27 5.31 6.06 -1.41
N GLY A 28 4.55 7.05 -0.92
CA GLY A 28 4.95 8.45 -0.81
C GLY A 28 4.47 9.32 -1.97
N LEU A 29 3.42 8.94 -2.64
CA LEU A 29 2.71 9.79 -3.60
C LEU A 29 1.65 10.64 -2.88
N SER A 30 1.35 11.82 -3.38
CA SER A 30 0.14 12.55 -3.02
C SER A 30 -1.11 11.79 -3.52
N HIS A 31 -2.30 12.21 -3.09
CA HIS A 31 -3.54 11.57 -3.55
C HIS A 31 -3.69 11.67 -5.07
N SER A 32 -3.51 12.87 -5.62
CA SER A 32 -3.60 13.12 -7.06
C SER A 32 -2.58 12.33 -7.87
N GLU A 33 -1.32 12.27 -7.40
CA GLU A 33 -0.29 11.47 -8.06
C GLU A 33 -0.60 9.97 -8.02
N ALA A 34 -1.20 9.47 -6.94
CA ALA A 34 -1.63 8.08 -6.85
C ALA A 34 -2.79 7.78 -7.81
N GLU A 35 -3.72 8.73 -7.99
CA GLU A 35 -4.78 8.65 -8.99
C GLU A 35 -4.23 8.65 -10.41
N ASP A 36 -3.28 9.51 -10.74
CA ASP A 36 -2.64 9.56 -12.05
C ASP A 36 -1.94 8.23 -12.37
N VAL A 37 -1.17 7.70 -11.42
CA VAL A 37 -0.50 6.40 -11.56
C VAL A 37 -1.53 5.27 -11.72
N LEU A 38 -2.67 5.35 -11.02
CA LEU A 38 -3.75 4.38 -11.15
C LEU A 38 -4.34 4.42 -12.58
N GLN A 39 -4.67 5.59 -13.07
CA GLN A 39 -5.20 5.78 -14.42
C GLN A 39 -4.23 5.26 -15.49
N GLU A 40 -2.95 5.63 -15.42
CA GLU A 40 -1.92 5.13 -16.32
C GLU A 40 -1.77 3.60 -16.27
N THR A 41 -1.90 3.03 -15.07
CA THR A 41 -1.83 1.58 -14.88
C THR A 41 -2.98 0.90 -15.62
N PHE A 42 -4.22 1.37 -15.41
CA PHE A 42 -5.39 0.76 -16.03
C PHE A 42 -5.46 1.01 -17.53
N LEU A 43 -5.02 2.18 -18.03
CA LEU A 43 -4.87 2.41 -19.47
C LEU A 43 -3.93 1.38 -20.11
N ALA A 44 -2.80 1.09 -19.50
CA ALA A 44 -1.89 0.07 -20.02
C ALA A 44 -2.45 -1.36 -19.92
N LEU A 45 -3.29 -1.64 -18.91
CA LEU A 45 -3.95 -2.96 -18.76
C LEU A 45 -5.05 -3.18 -19.81
N ILE A 46 -5.82 -2.16 -20.13
CA ILE A 46 -6.90 -2.21 -21.15
C ILE A 46 -6.33 -2.51 -22.55
N HIS A 47 -5.16 -1.97 -22.86
CA HIS A 47 -4.50 -2.20 -24.15
C HIS A 47 -3.76 -3.55 -24.25
N LYS A 48 -3.83 -4.38 -23.19
CA LYS A 48 -3.17 -5.67 -23.19
C LYS A 48 -3.98 -6.68 -23.99
N GLU A 49 -3.35 -7.38 -24.92
CA GLU A 49 -4.01 -8.34 -25.80
C GLU A 49 -4.45 -9.59 -25.04
N GLU A 50 -3.63 -10.05 -24.08
CA GLU A 50 -3.86 -11.25 -23.30
C GLU A 50 -4.16 -10.92 -21.83
N ILE A 51 -5.14 -11.61 -21.25
CA ILE A 51 -5.45 -11.53 -19.83
C ILE A 51 -4.35 -12.26 -19.05
N PRO A 52 -3.68 -11.62 -18.08
CA PRO A 52 -2.67 -12.29 -17.25
C PRO A 52 -3.26 -13.49 -16.49
N LYS A 53 -2.44 -14.49 -16.18
CA LYS A 53 -2.87 -15.66 -15.38
C LYS A 53 -3.41 -15.25 -14.00
N GLU A 54 -2.79 -14.24 -13.39
CA GLU A 54 -3.15 -13.66 -12.10
C GLU A 54 -3.40 -12.15 -12.27
N PRO A 55 -4.59 -11.75 -12.74
CA PRO A 55 -4.83 -10.37 -13.16
C PRO A 55 -4.70 -9.34 -12.03
N GLU A 56 -5.18 -9.67 -10.81
CA GLU A 56 -5.08 -8.77 -9.65
C GLU A 56 -3.63 -8.57 -9.21
N TYR A 57 -2.85 -9.65 -9.12
CA TYR A 57 -1.42 -9.58 -8.79
C TYR A 57 -0.64 -8.81 -9.86
N TYR A 58 -0.94 -9.04 -11.13
CA TYR A 58 -0.32 -8.30 -12.24
C TYR A 58 -0.63 -6.81 -12.17
N CYS A 59 -1.88 -6.44 -11.86
CA CYS A 59 -2.31 -5.07 -11.67
C CYS A 59 -1.52 -4.40 -10.52
N LEU A 60 -1.47 -5.04 -9.34
CA LEU A 60 -0.73 -4.55 -8.18
C LEU A 60 0.75 -4.35 -8.49
N ARG A 61 1.39 -5.33 -9.13
CA ARG A 61 2.81 -5.25 -9.52
C ARG A 61 3.06 -4.11 -10.51
N SER A 62 2.17 -3.96 -11.50
CA SER A 62 2.25 -2.89 -12.50
C SER A 62 2.10 -1.51 -11.87
N PHE A 63 1.11 -1.35 -10.99
CA PHE A 63 0.90 -0.12 -10.22
C PHE A 63 2.12 0.21 -9.35
N ARG A 64 2.61 -0.75 -8.57
CA ARG A 64 3.80 -0.56 -7.73
C ARG A 64 5.01 -0.08 -8.54
N ASN A 65 5.30 -0.74 -9.64
CA ASN A 65 6.44 -0.39 -10.50
C ASN A 65 6.31 1.04 -11.05
N ARG A 66 5.09 1.44 -11.50
CA ARG A 66 4.82 2.80 -11.98
C ARG A 66 4.96 3.82 -10.85
N ALA A 67 4.40 3.55 -9.67
CA ALA A 67 4.49 4.43 -8.52
C ALA A 67 5.94 4.68 -8.09
N LEU A 68 6.76 3.63 -8.05
CA LEU A 68 8.18 3.76 -7.74
C LEU A 68 8.95 4.54 -8.80
N ASN A 69 8.63 4.34 -10.09
CA ASN A 69 9.25 5.07 -11.18
C ASN A 69 8.83 6.55 -11.18
N TYR A 70 7.55 6.83 -10.94
CA TYR A 70 7.03 8.19 -10.79
C TYR A 70 7.76 8.94 -9.67
N ARG A 71 7.87 8.32 -8.50
CA ARG A 71 8.61 8.87 -7.37
C ARG A 71 10.09 9.13 -7.69
N ARG A 72 10.77 8.20 -8.38
CA ARG A 72 12.17 8.41 -8.83
C ARG A 72 12.29 9.58 -9.80
N GLY A 73 11.29 9.78 -10.66
CA GLY A 73 11.20 10.92 -11.56
C GLY A 73 11.05 12.24 -10.82
N LEU A 74 10.16 12.29 -9.83
CA LEU A 74 9.97 13.43 -8.93
C LEU A 74 11.24 13.78 -8.15
N TRP A 75 11.92 12.80 -7.55
CA TRP A 75 13.17 13.04 -6.83
C TRP A 75 14.24 13.66 -7.72
N ARG A 76 14.31 13.27 -8.98
CA ARG A 76 15.22 13.88 -9.96
C ARG A 76 14.85 15.33 -10.31
N ARG A 77 13.56 15.68 -10.29
CA ARG A 77 13.08 17.05 -10.49
C ARG A 77 13.24 17.89 -9.22
N LEU A 78 12.87 17.36 -8.06
CA LEU A 78 12.94 18.03 -6.76
C LEU A 78 14.36 18.23 -6.25
N LYS A 79 15.33 17.38 -6.63
CA LYS A 79 16.76 17.64 -6.35
C LYS A 79 17.28 18.88 -7.07
N ARG A 80 16.54 19.37 -8.08
CA ARG A 80 16.80 20.63 -8.78
C ARG A 80 16.01 21.82 -8.22
N GLU A 81 14.93 21.57 -7.48
CA GLU A 81 14.03 22.59 -6.91
C GLU A 81 13.81 22.31 -5.43
N LEU A 82 14.78 22.64 -4.62
CA LEU A 82 14.84 22.68 -3.15
C LEU A 82 13.50 22.57 -2.37
N GLU A 83 13.48 21.56 -1.47
CA GLU A 83 12.90 21.61 -0.12
C GLU A 83 11.47 22.15 0.03
N SER A 84 10.50 21.27 -0.17
CA SER A 84 9.19 21.47 0.46
C SER A 84 8.61 20.12 0.87
N HIS A 85 8.61 19.88 2.19
CA HIS A 85 8.05 18.69 2.83
C HIS A 85 6.52 18.75 2.85
N HIS A 86 5.85 18.30 1.80
CA HIS A 86 4.42 18.04 1.84
C HIS A 86 4.10 16.62 1.34
N TRP A 87 4.33 15.63 2.23
CA TRP A 87 4.04 14.23 1.95
C TRP A 87 2.55 13.89 1.99
N PHE A 88 1.73 14.74 2.63
CA PHE A 88 0.29 14.55 2.76
C PHE A 88 -0.43 15.86 2.50
N GLU A 89 -0.77 16.10 1.23
CA GLU A 89 -1.78 17.10 0.91
C GLU A 89 -3.12 16.67 1.52
N LYS A 90 -3.79 17.61 2.16
CA LYS A 90 -5.10 17.42 2.77
C LYS A 90 -6.10 16.97 1.72
N SER A 91 -6.54 15.72 1.77
CA SER A 91 -7.84 15.36 1.24
C SER A 91 -8.89 16.02 2.16
N SER A 92 -9.75 16.84 1.60
CA SER A 92 -10.74 17.63 2.35
C SER A 92 -11.82 16.80 3.06
N THR A 93 -11.83 15.49 2.87
CA THR A 93 -12.81 14.52 3.38
C THR A 93 -12.28 13.62 4.50
N GLU A 94 -10.99 13.67 4.85
CA GLU A 94 -10.41 12.81 5.87
C GLU A 94 -10.82 13.22 7.29
N SER A 95 -11.28 12.24 8.08
CA SER A 95 -11.55 12.45 9.50
C SER A 95 -10.26 12.78 10.28
N PRO A 96 -10.32 13.45 11.44
CA PRO A 96 -9.14 13.71 12.28
C PRO A 96 -8.37 12.42 12.60
N HIS A 97 -9.08 11.31 12.71
CA HIS A 97 -8.55 10.00 13.02
C HIS A 97 -7.76 9.41 11.85
N GLU A 98 -8.30 9.47 10.64
CA GLU A 98 -7.59 9.04 9.43
C GLU A 98 -6.33 9.84 9.21
N ARG A 99 -6.37 11.14 9.48
CA ARG A 99 -5.17 12.01 9.39
C ARG A 99 -4.08 11.60 10.37
N ALA A 100 -4.42 11.31 11.64
CA ALA A 100 -3.45 10.84 12.63
C ALA A 100 -2.85 9.49 12.21
N ALA A 101 -3.67 8.54 11.74
CA ALA A 101 -3.21 7.25 11.25
C ALA A 101 -2.28 7.39 10.04
N MET A 102 -2.65 8.26 9.08
CA MET A 102 -1.82 8.50 7.90
C MET A 102 -0.50 9.19 8.26
N LYS A 103 -0.51 10.12 9.22
CA LYS A 103 0.72 10.74 9.73
C LYS A 103 1.64 9.70 10.35
N CYS A 104 1.13 8.85 11.24
CA CYS A 104 1.91 7.78 11.86
C CYS A 104 2.42 6.75 10.83
N LEU A 105 1.64 6.44 9.81
CA LEU A 105 2.09 5.60 8.70
C LEU A 105 3.24 6.27 7.92
N ALA A 106 3.18 7.60 7.74
CA ALA A 106 4.22 8.34 7.03
C ALA A 106 5.58 8.31 7.74
N GLU A 107 5.58 8.25 9.07
CA GLU A 107 6.79 8.17 9.90
C GLU A 107 7.48 6.80 9.84
N LEU A 108 6.78 5.77 9.36
CA LEU A 108 7.39 4.44 9.20
C LEU A 108 8.37 4.40 8.02
N PRO A 109 9.44 3.61 8.12
CA PRO A 109 10.24 3.24 6.95
C PRO A 109 9.35 2.69 5.82
N THR A 110 9.66 3.04 4.58
CA THR A 110 8.84 2.67 3.41
C THR A 110 8.55 1.18 3.35
N GLU A 111 9.53 0.32 3.64
CA GLU A 111 9.40 -1.13 3.59
C GLU A 111 8.43 -1.68 4.65
N GLN A 112 8.33 -1.06 5.82
CA GLN A 112 7.38 -1.44 6.87
C GLN A 112 5.98 -0.95 6.51
N ARG A 113 5.88 0.27 6.01
CA ARG A 113 4.63 0.91 5.57
C ARG A 113 3.97 0.15 4.43
N GLU A 114 4.74 -0.22 3.39
CA GLU A 114 4.24 -1.03 2.27
C GLU A 114 3.61 -2.34 2.75
N VAL A 115 4.33 -3.08 3.61
CA VAL A 115 3.85 -4.37 4.14
C VAL A 115 2.56 -4.19 4.93
N ILE A 116 2.47 -3.16 5.79
CA ILE A 116 1.26 -2.89 6.59
C ILE A 116 0.06 -2.60 5.68
N VAL A 117 0.23 -1.73 4.68
CA VAL A 117 -0.87 -1.36 3.78
C VAL A 117 -1.31 -2.56 2.94
N LEU A 118 -0.38 -3.33 2.39
CA LEU A 118 -0.72 -4.53 1.61
C LEU A 118 -1.41 -5.60 2.47
N LYS A 119 -0.98 -5.79 3.72
CA LYS A 119 -1.56 -6.80 4.61
C LYS A 119 -2.95 -6.42 5.11
N ILE A 120 -3.13 -5.16 5.57
CA ILE A 120 -4.36 -4.73 6.25
C ILE A 120 -5.42 -4.29 5.25
N TRP A 121 -5.09 -3.40 4.32
CA TRP A 121 -6.08 -2.80 3.40
C TRP A 121 -6.25 -3.59 2.11
N ASN A 122 -5.18 -4.18 1.59
CA ASN A 122 -5.25 -4.99 0.37
C ASN A 122 -5.42 -6.48 0.66
N GLN A 123 -5.38 -6.90 1.93
CA GLN A 123 -5.63 -8.28 2.41
C GLN A 123 -4.71 -9.34 1.80
N HIS A 124 -3.50 -8.95 1.38
CA HIS A 124 -2.53 -9.91 0.86
C HIS A 124 -1.94 -10.79 1.95
N THR A 125 -1.61 -12.03 1.61
CA THR A 125 -0.85 -12.94 2.47
C THR A 125 0.62 -12.53 2.54
N PHE A 126 1.35 -12.99 3.55
CA PHE A 126 2.79 -12.73 3.63
C PHE A 126 3.56 -13.35 2.47
N GLU A 127 3.09 -14.48 1.94
CA GLU A 127 3.65 -15.16 0.77
C GLU A 127 3.48 -14.32 -0.50
N GLU A 128 2.29 -13.76 -0.73
CA GLU A 128 2.03 -12.88 -1.88
C GLU A 128 2.88 -11.61 -1.81
N ILE A 129 2.99 -11.00 -0.63
CA ILE A 129 3.84 -9.82 -0.42
C ILE A 129 5.32 -10.18 -0.60
N ALA A 130 5.74 -11.33 -0.10
CA ALA A 130 7.12 -11.84 -0.25
C ALA A 130 7.47 -12.03 -1.74
N ASN A 131 6.57 -12.63 -2.51
CA ASN A 131 6.72 -12.78 -3.95
C ASN A 131 6.79 -11.43 -4.67
N LEU A 132 5.92 -10.45 -4.28
CA LEU A 132 5.93 -9.11 -4.85
C LEU A 132 7.25 -8.37 -4.62
N PHE A 133 7.87 -8.57 -3.47
CA PHE A 133 9.11 -7.89 -3.07
C PHE A 133 10.38 -8.70 -3.35
N ASN A 134 10.23 -9.94 -3.79
CA ASN A 134 11.33 -10.93 -3.91
C ASN A 134 12.09 -11.10 -2.59
N LEU A 135 11.32 -11.35 -1.52
CA LEU A 135 11.81 -11.54 -0.15
C LEU A 135 11.30 -12.88 0.42
N SER A 136 11.82 -13.29 1.58
CA SER A 136 11.23 -14.39 2.32
C SER A 136 9.97 -13.97 3.07
N PRO A 137 8.96 -14.85 3.26
CA PRO A 137 7.79 -14.57 4.09
C PRO A 137 8.15 -14.16 5.52
N ASN A 138 9.19 -14.73 6.10
CA ASN A 138 9.69 -14.38 7.43
C ASN A 138 10.20 -12.93 7.49
N THR A 139 10.88 -12.46 6.44
CA THR A 139 11.33 -11.07 6.35
C THR A 139 10.12 -10.12 6.29
N VAL A 140 9.10 -10.48 5.52
CA VAL A 140 7.86 -9.70 5.41
C VAL A 140 7.12 -9.66 6.75
N ALA A 141 6.97 -10.81 7.42
CA ALA A 141 6.36 -10.91 8.75
C ALA A 141 7.13 -10.08 9.79
N GLY A 142 8.46 -10.09 9.73
CA GLY A 142 9.30 -9.23 10.57
C GLY A 142 9.04 -7.75 10.34
N ARG A 143 9.03 -7.30 9.06
CA ARG A 143 8.69 -5.90 8.71
C ARG A 143 7.31 -5.49 9.20
N TYR A 144 6.32 -6.37 9.07
CA TYR A 144 4.97 -6.16 9.55
C TYR A 144 4.94 -5.95 11.07
N ARG A 145 5.54 -6.87 11.83
CA ARG A 145 5.59 -6.86 13.29
C ARG A 145 6.25 -5.58 13.85
N TYR A 146 7.43 -5.25 13.34
CA TYR A 146 8.15 -4.04 13.74
C TYR A 146 7.43 -2.76 13.32
N GLY A 147 6.82 -2.76 12.13
CA GLY A 147 6.02 -1.63 11.66
C GLY A 147 4.79 -1.40 12.53
N LEU A 148 4.04 -2.46 12.89
CA LEU A 148 2.90 -2.36 13.80
C LEU A 148 3.29 -1.86 15.19
N GLN A 149 4.43 -2.31 15.72
CA GLN A 149 4.91 -1.85 17.02
C GLN A 149 5.16 -0.33 16.99
N LYS A 150 5.83 0.18 15.97
CA LYS A 150 6.07 1.61 15.80
C LYS A 150 4.77 2.39 15.61
N LEU A 151 3.87 1.87 14.78
CA LEU A 151 2.58 2.48 14.52
C LEU A 151 1.75 2.61 15.81
N ARG A 152 1.72 1.55 16.64
CA ARG A 152 1.06 1.58 17.96
C ARG A 152 1.63 2.65 18.88
N VAL A 153 2.95 2.80 18.93
CA VAL A 153 3.61 3.81 19.76
C VAL A 153 3.22 5.22 19.28
N CYS A 154 3.28 5.49 17.98
CA CYS A 154 2.88 6.77 17.41
C CYS A 154 1.43 7.10 17.72
N LEU A 155 0.51 6.17 17.49
CA LEU A 155 -0.92 6.37 17.70
C LEU A 155 -1.31 6.54 19.17
N LYS A 156 -0.61 5.88 20.11
CA LYS A 156 -0.79 6.11 21.55
C LYS A 156 -0.36 7.52 21.95
N GLY A 157 0.70 8.04 21.36
CA GLY A 157 1.14 9.43 21.55
C GLY A 157 0.16 10.47 21.02
N GLU A 158 -0.65 10.12 20.01
CA GLU A 158 -1.71 10.97 19.43
C GLU A 158 -3.09 10.76 20.11
N ASN A 159 -3.18 10.12 21.30
CA ASN A 159 -4.42 9.80 22.04
C ASN A 159 -5.38 8.84 21.31
N TYR A 160 -4.87 7.79 20.69
CA TYR A 160 -5.67 6.87 19.89
C TYR A 160 -5.94 5.53 20.57
N GLU A 161 -6.97 5.47 21.42
CA GLU A 161 -7.37 4.26 22.16
C GLU A 161 -8.03 3.16 21.29
N ARG A 162 -8.38 3.44 20.03
CA ARG A 162 -9.25 2.56 19.22
C ARG A 162 -8.53 1.48 18.39
N LEU A 163 -7.20 1.41 18.41
CA LEU A 163 -6.46 0.41 17.61
C LEU A 163 -6.23 -0.92 18.32
N GLU A 164 -6.65 -1.04 19.56
CA GLU A 164 -6.61 -2.33 20.28
C GLU A 164 -7.44 -3.40 19.56
N SER A 165 -8.59 -3.03 18.99
CA SER A 165 -9.47 -3.98 18.29
C SER A 165 -8.90 -4.53 16.96
N ILE A 166 -8.02 -3.80 16.28
CA ILE A 166 -7.36 -4.29 15.04
C ILE A 166 -6.17 -5.19 15.40
N GLY A 167 -5.55 -4.94 16.56
CA GLY A 167 -4.43 -5.74 17.06
C GLY A 167 -4.83 -7.09 17.64
N GLU A 168 -6.02 -7.20 18.24
CA GLU A 168 -6.50 -8.44 18.84
C GLU A 168 -6.89 -9.51 17.81
N GLY A 169 -7.40 -9.09 16.63
CA GLY A 169 -7.69 -10.03 15.54
C GLY A 169 -6.45 -10.68 14.90
N VAL A 170 -5.25 -10.16 15.16
CA VAL A 170 -3.97 -10.67 14.62
C VAL A 170 -3.18 -11.44 15.67
N ALA A 171 -3.49 -11.26 16.95
CA ALA A 171 -2.78 -11.92 18.08
C ALA A 171 -3.14 -13.41 18.23
N ILE A 172 -4.16 -13.91 17.53
CA ILE A 172 -4.63 -15.31 17.67
C ILE A 172 -3.79 -16.30 16.84
N MET A 173 -2.85 -15.85 16.01
CA MET A 173 -2.05 -16.73 15.15
C MET A 173 -0.60 -16.98 15.58
N ASP A 174 -0.17 -16.51 16.75
CA ASP A 174 1.19 -16.74 17.24
C ASP A 174 1.18 -17.44 18.64
N SER A 175 0.57 -18.62 18.70
CA SER A 175 0.94 -19.58 19.75
C SER A 175 1.90 -20.59 19.11
N PRO A 176 3.18 -20.60 19.46
CA PRO A 176 4.02 -21.74 19.17
C PRO A 176 3.49 -22.89 20.01
N SER A 177 2.96 -23.93 19.35
CA SER A 177 2.72 -25.21 19.99
C SER A 177 4.00 -25.67 20.65
N ALA A 178 4.03 -25.65 21.96
CA ALA A 178 5.00 -26.36 22.74
C ALA A 178 4.81 -27.85 22.43
N LEU A 179 5.74 -28.41 21.67
CA LEU A 179 5.97 -29.86 21.64
C LEU A 179 6.94 -30.16 22.78
N GLY A 180 6.41 -30.84 23.79
CA GLY A 180 7.18 -31.56 24.77
C GLY A 180 7.89 -32.76 24.17
#